data_35703fed7d2c91d6387ef4a750665bf9
#
_entry.id   35703fed7d2c91d6387ef4a750665bf9
#
_cell.length_a   1.000
_cell.length_b   1.000
_cell.length_c   1.000
_cell.angle_alpha   90.00
_cell.angle_beta   90.00
_cell.angle_gamma   90.00
#
_symmetry.space_group_name_H-M   'P 1'
#
loop_
_entity.id
_entity.type
_entity.pdbx_description
1 polymer ?
#
loop_
_entity_poly.entity_id
_entity_poly.type
_entity_poly.pdbx_seq_one_letter_code
_entity_poly.pdbx_strand_id
1 'polypeptide(L)'
;MKKRFSKISIHSLGFRIFVLLAVMIVLFCALVVYNNTAAFGLMLERIHENSENTLVLYQKSLDENLSRTETYLYVFALNDADLLSLRAAEPQTTGWYVTLNRIKKSFESATPNYTVDGFFCYQEATDALVLYDQTSNPTPLLWNYIRKIANTEDPSSVWNLNEINGKYYLVRILNLNGYLLGAYISTDTLLGTLVDTKTQDSLLYFSDGSLLLRTPSSNVRMEAPRLKWRRYPSYDIDGTSWMAVSHELKETPLSLTLLLNCLLYTSPSPRDGLLS
;
A
#
# COMPACT_ATOMS: atom_id res chain seq x y z
N MET A 1 33.55 29.07 -60.64
CA MET A 1 32.45 28.17 -61.00
C MET A 1 31.15 28.61 -60.34
N LYS A 2 30.27 29.30 -61.08
CA LYS A 2 28.92 29.70 -60.56
C LYS A 2 27.93 28.55 -60.80
N LYS A 3 27.48 27.88 -59.71
CA LYS A 3 26.36 26.92 -59.79
C LYS A 3 25.10 27.70 -60.17
N ARG A 4 24.59 27.48 -61.39
CA ARG A 4 23.27 27.90 -61.82
C ARG A 4 22.22 27.12 -61.03
N PHE A 5 21.56 27.75 -60.05
CA PHE A 5 20.33 27.23 -59.52
C PHE A 5 19.28 27.32 -60.65
N SER A 6 18.91 26.18 -61.19
CA SER A 6 17.77 26.09 -62.14
C SER A 6 16.51 26.57 -61.46
N LYS A 7 15.88 27.61 -62.04
CA LYS A 7 14.55 28.08 -61.62
C LYS A 7 13.59 26.91 -61.84
N ILE A 8 13.16 26.24 -60.78
CA ILE A 8 12.12 25.23 -60.85
C ILE A 8 10.82 25.97 -61.24
N SER A 9 10.34 25.69 -62.46
CA SER A 9 9.08 26.26 -62.96
C SER A 9 7.93 25.66 -62.17
N ILE A 10 7.20 26.49 -61.40
CA ILE A 10 6.06 26.12 -60.57
C ILE A 10 4.93 25.46 -61.43
N HIS A 11 4.98 25.60 -62.75
CA HIS A 11 4.05 25.01 -63.69
C HIS A 11 4.49 23.69 -64.30
N SER A 12 5.67 23.16 -63.90
CA SER A 12 6.07 21.86 -64.44
C SER A 12 5.22 20.73 -63.84
N LEU A 13 4.86 19.76 -64.64
CA LEU A 13 4.07 18.58 -64.24
C LEU A 13 4.75 17.86 -63.04
N GLY A 14 6.10 17.80 -63.08
CA GLY A 14 6.91 17.20 -62.00
C GLY A 14 6.75 17.93 -60.66
N PHE A 15 6.66 19.27 -60.63
CA PHE A 15 6.43 20.04 -59.41
C PHE A 15 5.06 19.74 -58.82
N ARG A 16 4.01 19.65 -59.63
CA ARG A 16 2.67 19.31 -59.18
C ARG A 16 2.58 17.93 -58.56
N ILE A 17 3.21 16.93 -59.21
CA ILE A 17 3.30 15.56 -58.69
C ILE A 17 4.07 15.56 -57.34
N PHE A 18 5.18 16.28 -57.25
CA PHE A 18 5.97 16.38 -56.01
C PHE A 18 5.16 17.00 -54.84
N VAL A 19 4.43 18.09 -55.11
CA VAL A 19 3.57 18.73 -54.12
C VAL A 19 2.46 17.78 -53.66
N LEU A 20 1.81 17.07 -54.61
CA LEU A 20 0.77 16.10 -54.26
C LEU A 20 1.27 14.96 -53.42
N LEU A 21 2.45 14.44 -53.71
CA LEU A 21 3.13 13.40 -52.94
C LEU A 21 3.54 13.89 -51.55
N ALA A 22 4.06 15.11 -51.43
CA ALA A 22 4.40 15.75 -50.18
C ALA A 22 3.18 15.92 -49.25
N VAL A 23 2.04 16.38 -49.82
CA VAL A 23 0.78 16.49 -49.10
C VAL A 23 0.28 15.14 -48.60
N MET A 24 0.35 14.10 -49.45
CA MET A 24 0.01 12.73 -49.07
C MET A 24 0.86 12.21 -47.90
N ILE A 25 2.18 12.44 -47.94
CA ILE A 25 3.10 12.06 -46.87
C ILE A 25 2.74 12.80 -45.56
N VAL A 26 2.48 14.11 -45.61
CA VAL A 26 2.09 14.89 -44.43
C VAL A 26 0.80 14.37 -43.83
N LEU A 27 -0.22 14.08 -44.65
CA LEU A 27 -1.49 13.52 -44.21
C LEU A 27 -1.30 12.14 -43.57
N PHE A 28 -0.48 11.28 -44.18
CA PHE A 28 -0.15 9.98 -43.64
C PHE A 28 0.56 10.08 -42.29
N CYS A 29 1.58 10.94 -42.20
CA CYS A 29 2.27 11.18 -40.92
C CYS A 29 1.31 11.71 -39.85
N ALA A 30 0.43 12.66 -40.19
CA ALA A 30 -0.58 13.18 -39.27
C ALA A 30 -1.54 12.07 -38.79
N LEU A 31 -1.98 11.19 -39.69
CA LEU A 31 -2.83 10.06 -39.33
C LEU A 31 -2.11 9.06 -38.40
N VAL A 32 -0.84 8.75 -38.68
CA VAL A 32 -0.02 7.84 -37.83
C VAL A 32 0.15 8.46 -36.44
N VAL A 33 0.49 9.75 -36.35
CA VAL A 33 0.62 10.44 -35.06
C VAL A 33 -0.70 10.45 -34.31
N TYR A 34 -1.81 10.74 -34.99
CA TYR A 34 -3.15 10.71 -34.38
C TYR A 34 -3.51 9.33 -33.83
N ASN A 35 -3.35 8.28 -34.64
CA ASN A 35 -3.63 6.90 -34.22
C ASN A 35 -2.76 6.48 -33.04
N ASN A 36 -1.46 6.80 -33.06
CA ASN A 36 -0.55 6.45 -31.99
C ASN A 36 -0.91 7.16 -30.68
N THR A 37 -1.25 8.45 -30.73
CA THR A 37 -1.67 9.20 -29.53
C THR A 37 -3.00 8.71 -28.99
N ALA A 38 -3.96 8.35 -29.87
CA ALA A 38 -5.24 7.79 -29.47
C ALA A 38 -5.08 6.40 -28.83
N ALA A 39 -4.31 5.51 -29.47
CA ALA A 39 -4.01 4.17 -28.95
C ALA A 39 -3.32 4.23 -27.59
N PHE A 40 -2.36 5.15 -27.42
CA PHE A 40 -1.67 5.35 -26.14
C PHE A 40 -2.62 5.88 -25.05
N GLY A 41 -3.56 6.78 -25.40
CA GLY A 41 -4.60 7.25 -24.48
C GLY A 41 -5.47 6.11 -23.97
N LEU A 42 -5.96 5.26 -24.87
CA LEU A 42 -6.78 4.08 -24.52
C LEU A 42 -5.99 3.06 -23.69
N MET A 43 -4.71 2.87 -23.97
CA MET A 43 -3.86 1.97 -23.18
C MET A 43 -3.72 2.46 -21.74
N LEU A 44 -3.46 3.74 -21.53
CA LEU A 44 -3.37 4.33 -20.18
C LEU A 44 -4.68 4.24 -19.42
N GLU A 45 -5.81 4.46 -20.09
CA GLU A 45 -7.15 4.33 -19.50
C GLU A 45 -7.38 2.90 -19.00
N ARG A 46 -7.05 1.89 -19.80
CA ARG A 46 -7.17 0.48 -19.41
C ARG A 46 -6.23 0.12 -18.25
N ILE A 47 -4.99 0.63 -18.25
CA ILE A 47 -4.06 0.39 -17.16
C ILE A 47 -4.60 1.00 -15.87
N HIS A 48 -5.10 2.23 -15.92
CA HIS A 48 -5.70 2.89 -14.77
C HIS A 48 -6.90 2.11 -14.24
N GLU A 49 -7.84 1.74 -15.10
CA GLU A 49 -9.03 0.97 -14.74
C GLU A 49 -8.68 -0.39 -14.12
N ASN A 50 -7.74 -1.13 -14.72
CA ASN A 50 -7.28 -2.40 -14.19
C ASN A 50 -6.61 -2.22 -12.81
N SER A 51 -5.83 -1.16 -12.65
CA SER A 51 -5.14 -0.86 -11.39
C SER A 51 -6.12 -0.44 -10.30
N GLU A 52 -7.14 0.33 -10.66
CA GLU A 52 -8.23 0.70 -9.76
C GLU A 52 -9.00 -0.54 -9.29
N ASN A 53 -9.39 -1.42 -10.21
CA ASN A 53 -10.06 -2.68 -9.87
C ASN A 53 -9.19 -3.57 -8.95
N THR A 54 -7.90 -3.67 -9.22
CA THR A 54 -6.95 -4.41 -8.39
C THR A 54 -6.85 -3.81 -7.00
N LEU A 55 -6.76 -2.49 -6.91
CA LEU A 55 -6.65 -1.78 -5.64
C LEU A 55 -7.93 -1.93 -4.79
N VAL A 56 -9.11 -1.91 -5.41
CA VAL A 56 -10.40 -2.20 -4.74
C VAL A 56 -10.41 -3.61 -4.14
N LEU A 57 -9.88 -4.60 -4.86
CA LEU A 57 -9.77 -5.97 -4.32
C LEU A 57 -8.81 -6.03 -3.13
N TYR A 58 -7.68 -5.34 -3.21
CA TYR A 58 -6.72 -5.28 -2.11
C TYR A 58 -7.31 -4.56 -0.89
N GLN A 59 -7.96 -3.41 -1.11
CA GLN A 59 -8.68 -2.68 -0.06
C GLN A 59 -9.68 -3.60 0.65
N LYS A 60 -10.54 -4.28 -0.11
CA LYS A 60 -11.54 -5.19 0.45
C LYS A 60 -10.91 -6.32 1.26
N SER A 61 -9.84 -6.92 0.75
CA SER A 61 -9.11 -7.99 1.45
C SER A 61 -8.49 -7.50 2.75
N LEU A 62 -7.92 -6.28 2.76
CA LEU A 62 -7.37 -5.67 3.98
C LEU A 62 -8.46 -5.37 5.01
N ASP A 63 -9.52 -4.68 4.59
CA ASP A 63 -10.62 -4.31 5.47
C ASP A 63 -11.26 -5.57 6.09
N GLU A 64 -11.47 -6.64 5.31
CA GLU A 64 -11.98 -7.92 5.81
C GLU A 64 -11.04 -8.58 6.83
N ASN A 65 -9.72 -8.56 6.58
CA ASN A 65 -8.74 -9.13 7.51
C ASN A 65 -8.66 -8.34 8.82
N LEU A 66 -8.64 -7.02 8.76
CA LEU A 66 -8.62 -6.16 9.93
C LEU A 66 -9.90 -6.30 10.75
N SER A 67 -11.07 -6.30 10.10
CA SER A 67 -12.37 -6.47 10.74
C SER A 67 -12.53 -7.85 11.37
N ARG A 68 -12.06 -8.93 10.72
CA ARG A 68 -12.06 -10.28 11.31
C ARG A 68 -11.19 -10.34 12.56
N THR A 69 -10.04 -9.73 12.55
CA THR A 69 -9.14 -9.67 13.71
C THR A 69 -9.79 -8.90 14.86
N GLU A 70 -10.41 -7.78 14.56
CA GLU A 70 -11.14 -6.99 15.54
C GLU A 70 -12.30 -7.79 16.16
N THR A 71 -13.08 -8.48 15.33
CA THR A 71 -14.15 -9.37 15.80
C THR A 71 -13.60 -10.44 16.74
N TYR A 72 -12.47 -11.05 16.41
CA TYR A 72 -11.80 -12.01 17.30
C TYR A 72 -11.44 -11.39 18.65
N LEU A 73 -10.84 -10.19 18.66
CA LEU A 73 -10.51 -9.50 19.90
C LEU A 73 -11.75 -9.25 20.78
N TYR A 74 -12.88 -8.83 20.19
CA TYR A 74 -14.13 -8.65 20.92
C TYR A 74 -14.69 -9.95 21.46
N VAL A 75 -14.72 -11.02 20.64
CA VAL A 75 -15.19 -12.34 21.09
C VAL A 75 -14.31 -12.89 22.20
N PHE A 76 -13.00 -12.76 22.06
CA PHE A 76 -12.04 -13.17 23.10
C PHE A 76 -12.26 -12.37 24.39
N ALA A 77 -12.41 -11.05 24.29
CA ALA A 77 -12.65 -10.17 25.43
C ALA A 77 -13.90 -10.53 26.25
N LEU A 78 -14.96 -10.99 25.55
CA LEU A 78 -16.26 -11.24 26.15
C LEU A 78 -16.42 -12.68 26.64
N ASN A 79 -15.79 -13.65 25.97
CA ASN A 79 -16.13 -15.07 26.17
C ASN A 79 -14.96 -15.93 26.64
N ASP A 80 -13.72 -15.45 26.59
CA ASP A 80 -12.58 -16.26 26.99
C ASP A 80 -12.53 -16.48 28.50
N ALA A 81 -12.61 -17.74 28.90
CA ALA A 81 -12.68 -18.14 30.29
C ALA A 81 -11.39 -17.80 31.05
N ASP A 82 -10.23 -17.89 30.38
CA ASP A 82 -8.95 -17.59 31.02
C ASP A 82 -8.79 -16.08 31.23
N LEU A 83 -9.25 -15.24 30.29
CA LEU A 83 -9.27 -13.78 30.45
C LEU A 83 -10.24 -13.36 31.58
N LEU A 84 -11.42 -13.99 31.67
CA LEU A 84 -12.36 -13.75 32.76
C LEU A 84 -11.79 -14.21 34.10
N SER A 85 -11.11 -15.38 34.12
CA SER A 85 -10.44 -15.90 35.32
C SER A 85 -9.28 -15.02 35.76
N LEU A 86 -8.53 -14.41 34.83
CA LEU A 86 -7.44 -13.51 35.12
C LEU A 86 -7.92 -12.26 35.88
N ARG A 87 -9.12 -11.77 35.57
CA ARG A 87 -9.74 -10.63 36.27
C ARG A 87 -10.06 -10.92 37.75
N ALA A 88 -10.34 -12.20 38.07
CA ALA A 88 -10.70 -12.63 39.42
C ALA A 88 -9.47 -13.22 40.16
N ALA A 89 -8.38 -13.52 39.48
CA ALA A 89 -7.21 -14.15 40.08
C ALA A 89 -6.38 -13.16 40.90
N GLU A 90 -5.92 -13.58 42.07
CA GLU A 90 -4.99 -12.84 42.89
C GLU A 90 -3.64 -12.75 42.17
N PRO A 91 -3.10 -11.53 41.92
CA PRO A 91 -1.85 -11.34 41.21
C PRO A 91 -0.65 -12.09 41.84
N GLN A 92 0.28 -12.51 40.99
CA GLN A 92 1.54 -13.20 41.38
C GLN A 92 1.35 -14.57 42.05
N THR A 93 0.15 -15.13 42.06
CA THR A 93 -0.11 -16.53 42.47
C THR A 93 0.21 -17.51 41.32
N THR A 94 0.42 -18.78 41.70
CA THR A 94 0.62 -19.85 40.70
C THR A 94 -0.57 -19.94 39.72
N GLY A 95 -1.79 -19.78 40.22
CA GLY A 95 -3.00 -19.77 39.39
C GLY A 95 -2.99 -18.62 38.37
N TRP A 96 -2.56 -17.44 38.78
CA TRP A 96 -2.43 -16.27 37.91
C TRP A 96 -1.41 -16.50 36.78
N TYR A 97 -0.21 -17.04 37.08
CA TYR A 97 0.80 -17.39 36.06
C TYR A 97 0.31 -18.47 35.09
N VAL A 98 -0.39 -19.48 35.58
CA VAL A 98 -1.01 -20.51 34.75
C VAL A 98 -2.02 -19.92 33.78
N THR A 99 -2.84 -18.97 34.25
CA THR A 99 -3.84 -18.29 33.43
C THR A 99 -3.18 -17.42 32.35
N LEU A 100 -2.13 -16.65 32.67
CA LEU A 100 -1.35 -15.91 31.68
C LEU A 100 -0.78 -16.82 30.59
N ASN A 101 -0.26 -17.99 30.98
CA ASN A 101 0.29 -18.93 30.01
C ASN A 101 -0.79 -19.56 29.11
N ARG A 102 -2.00 -19.78 29.61
CA ARG A 102 -3.14 -20.25 28.81
C ARG A 102 -3.58 -19.21 27.80
N ILE A 103 -3.67 -17.93 28.21
CA ILE A 103 -3.96 -16.80 27.31
C ILE A 103 -2.90 -16.76 26.19
N LYS A 104 -1.61 -16.90 26.53
CA LYS A 104 -0.52 -16.96 25.54
C LYS A 104 -0.73 -18.09 24.54
N LYS A 105 -1.11 -19.29 25.00
CA LYS A 105 -1.40 -20.45 24.14
C LYS A 105 -2.62 -20.22 23.26
N SER A 106 -3.65 -19.53 23.76
CA SER A 106 -4.81 -19.12 22.96
C SER A 106 -4.39 -18.20 21.82
N PHE A 107 -3.53 -17.22 22.07
CA PHE A 107 -2.97 -16.35 21.02
C PHE A 107 -2.11 -17.14 20.03
N GLU A 108 -1.24 -18.04 20.51
CA GLU A 108 -0.43 -18.92 19.66
C GLU A 108 -1.31 -19.75 18.71
N SER A 109 -2.40 -20.32 19.23
CA SER A 109 -3.35 -21.11 18.44
C SER A 109 -4.17 -20.26 17.46
N ALA A 110 -4.49 -19.02 17.83
CA ALA A 110 -5.30 -18.13 17.00
C ALA A 110 -4.50 -17.49 15.85
N THR A 111 -3.26 -17.07 16.13
CA THR A 111 -2.45 -16.26 15.21
C THR A 111 -2.36 -16.82 13.78
N PRO A 112 -2.20 -18.14 13.52
CA PRO A 112 -2.16 -18.66 12.16
C PRO A 112 -3.47 -18.48 11.35
N ASN A 113 -4.59 -18.19 12.03
CA ASN A 113 -5.89 -18.01 11.39
C ASN A 113 -6.17 -16.55 11.00
N TYR A 114 -5.29 -15.63 11.39
CA TYR A 114 -5.43 -14.20 11.18
C TYR A 114 -4.17 -13.63 10.54
N THR A 115 -4.33 -12.60 9.72
CA THR A 115 -3.20 -11.88 9.14
C THR A 115 -2.69 -10.86 10.14
N VAL A 116 -2.01 -11.33 11.18
CA VAL A 116 -1.40 -10.49 12.23
C VAL A 116 -0.01 -11.00 12.57
N ASP A 117 0.88 -10.12 13.01
CA ASP A 117 2.19 -10.53 13.52
C ASP A 117 2.06 -11.08 14.94
N GLY A 118 1.08 -10.60 15.72
CA GLY A 118 0.80 -11.13 17.03
C GLY A 118 -0.37 -10.50 17.76
N PHE A 119 -0.66 -11.10 18.92
CA PHE A 119 -1.66 -10.65 19.89
C PHE A 119 -1.01 -10.35 21.23
N PHE A 120 -1.60 -9.44 21.97
CA PHE A 120 -1.17 -9.11 23.32
C PHE A 120 -2.34 -8.86 24.28
N CYS A 121 -2.08 -9.13 25.57
CA CYS A 121 -2.90 -8.72 26.68
C CYS A 121 -2.02 -8.10 27.74
N TYR A 122 -2.29 -6.87 28.11
CA TYR A 122 -1.55 -6.13 29.15
C TYR A 122 -2.44 -5.82 30.32
N GLN A 123 -2.00 -6.14 31.53
CA GLN A 123 -2.68 -5.81 32.78
C GLN A 123 -1.95 -4.64 33.45
N GLU A 124 -2.61 -3.51 33.54
CA GLU A 124 -2.02 -2.28 34.07
C GLU A 124 -1.64 -2.42 35.56
N ALA A 125 -2.52 -2.99 36.39
CA ALA A 125 -2.32 -3.10 37.83
C ALA A 125 -1.07 -3.90 38.24
N THR A 126 -0.64 -4.85 37.43
CA THR A 126 0.50 -5.73 37.73
C THR A 126 1.68 -5.52 36.79
N ASP A 127 1.53 -4.61 35.83
CA ASP A 127 2.48 -4.41 34.72
C ASP A 127 2.80 -5.73 33.96
N ALA A 128 1.84 -6.62 33.90
CA ALA A 128 2.01 -7.91 33.25
C ALA A 128 1.59 -7.86 31.80
N LEU A 129 2.48 -8.25 30.90
CA LEU A 129 2.23 -8.39 29.46
C LEU A 129 2.29 -9.84 29.04
N VAL A 130 1.20 -10.33 28.46
CA VAL A 130 1.17 -11.55 27.68
C VAL A 130 1.27 -11.15 26.22
N LEU A 131 2.28 -11.63 25.54
CA LEU A 131 2.54 -11.37 24.14
C LEU A 131 2.82 -12.67 23.40
N TYR A 132 2.19 -12.88 22.27
CA TYR A 132 2.59 -13.87 21.28
C TYR A 132 2.91 -13.17 19.96
N ASP A 133 4.09 -13.47 19.42
CA ASP A 133 4.63 -12.90 18.19
C ASP A 133 5.11 -14.05 17.29
N GLN A 134 4.64 -14.10 16.03
CA GLN A 134 5.08 -15.10 15.06
C GLN A 134 6.55 -14.90 14.63
N THR A 135 7.08 -13.69 14.76
CA THR A 135 8.42 -13.35 14.28
C THR A 135 9.55 -13.85 15.20
N SER A 136 9.22 -14.61 16.26
CA SER A 136 10.15 -15.21 17.22
C SER A 136 11.00 -14.22 18.03
N ASN A 137 10.86 -12.93 17.83
CA ASN A 137 11.54 -11.87 18.56
C ASN A 137 10.56 -10.80 19.01
N PRO A 138 9.82 -11.01 20.13
CA PRO A 138 9.03 -9.93 20.73
C PRO A 138 10.01 -8.81 21.08
N THR A 139 9.96 -7.72 20.32
CA THR A 139 10.90 -6.63 20.56
C THR A 139 10.57 -5.97 21.90
N PRO A 140 11.56 -5.76 22.79
CA PRO A 140 11.37 -5.00 24.02
C PRO A 140 10.70 -3.63 23.78
N LEU A 141 10.80 -3.13 22.55
CA LEU A 141 10.23 -1.88 22.09
C LEU A 141 8.70 -1.91 21.92
N LEU A 142 8.15 -3.06 21.51
CA LEU A 142 6.70 -3.25 21.47
C LEU A 142 6.13 -3.23 22.90
N TRP A 143 6.81 -3.83 23.85
CA TRP A 143 6.45 -3.74 25.27
C TRP A 143 6.41 -2.30 25.77
N ASN A 144 7.47 -1.54 25.53
CA ASN A 144 7.53 -0.12 25.94
C ASN A 144 6.44 0.71 25.24
N TYR A 145 6.13 0.38 24.00
CA TYR A 145 5.05 1.02 23.26
C TYR A 145 3.68 0.72 23.88
N ILE A 146 3.38 -0.55 24.21
CA ILE A 146 2.11 -0.95 24.84
C ILE A 146 1.95 -0.28 26.20
N ARG A 147 3.00 -0.25 27.02
CA ARG A 147 3.02 0.47 28.31
C ARG A 147 2.76 1.97 28.14
N LYS A 148 3.35 2.58 27.13
CA LYS A 148 3.14 4.01 26.86
C LYS A 148 1.68 4.30 26.53
N ILE A 149 1.05 3.45 25.73
CA ILE A 149 -0.36 3.60 25.37
C ILE A 149 -1.28 3.34 26.56
N ALA A 150 -0.96 2.36 27.41
CA ALA A 150 -1.73 2.10 28.61
C ALA A 150 -1.88 3.33 29.53
N ASN A 151 -0.88 4.21 29.49
CA ASN A 151 -0.87 5.46 30.24
C ASN A 151 -1.51 6.65 29.50
N THR A 152 -2.07 6.44 28.29
CA THR A 152 -2.81 7.46 27.54
C THR A 152 -4.31 7.30 27.76
N GLU A 153 -5.03 8.39 27.99
CA GLU A 153 -6.44 8.39 28.41
C GLU A 153 -7.42 7.83 27.36
N ASP A 154 -7.01 7.65 26.10
CA ASP A 154 -7.90 7.17 25.03
C ASP A 154 -7.14 6.31 24.00
N PRO A 155 -7.06 4.97 24.20
CA PRO A 155 -6.64 4.09 23.14
C PRO A 155 -7.66 4.14 22.00
N SER A 156 -7.24 4.60 20.84
CA SER A 156 -8.07 4.79 19.67
C SER A 156 -8.96 3.58 19.35
N SER A 157 -10.21 3.89 18.98
CA SER A 157 -11.23 2.90 18.61
C SER A 157 -11.01 2.26 17.23
N VAL A 158 -9.95 2.64 16.50
CA VAL A 158 -9.62 2.15 15.14
C VAL A 158 -8.19 1.61 15.08
N TRP A 159 -7.85 0.92 14.02
CA TRP A 159 -6.48 0.52 13.74
C TRP A 159 -5.63 1.76 13.46
N ASN A 160 -4.58 1.97 14.25
CA ASN A 160 -3.67 3.10 14.11
C ASN A 160 -2.31 2.67 13.62
N LEU A 161 -1.74 3.50 12.73
CA LEU A 161 -0.37 3.33 12.28
C LEU A 161 0.59 3.91 13.32
N ASN A 162 1.58 3.11 13.71
CA ASN A 162 2.60 3.49 14.69
C ASN A 162 3.97 3.06 14.21
N GLU A 163 4.95 3.92 14.42
CA GLU A 163 6.35 3.58 14.20
C GLU A 163 6.94 2.96 15.47
N ILE A 164 7.42 1.72 15.33
CA ILE A 164 8.06 0.98 16.41
C ILE A 164 9.37 0.41 15.88
N ASN A 165 10.50 0.86 16.42
CA ASN A 165 11.83 0.38 16.04
C ASN A 165 12.14 0.47 14.52
N GLY A 166 11.80 1.58 13.90
CA GLY A 166 12.07 1.81 12.48
C GLY A 166 11.22 0.94 11.54
N LYS A 167 10.08 0.45 12.02
CA LYS A 167 9.05 -0.22 11.22
C LYS A 167 7.68 0.36 11.54
N TYR A 168 6.79 0.33 10.57
CA TYR A 168 5.41 0.69 10.78
C TYR A 168 4.56 -0.53 11.11
N TYR A 169 3.70 -0.36 12.12
CA TYR A 169 2.72 -1.35 12.54
C TYR A 169 1.34 -0.72 12.60
N LEU A 170 0.34 -1.39 12.07
CA LEU A 170 -1.03 -1.15 12.44
C LEU A 170 -1.29 -1.86 13.78
N VAL A 171 -1.78 -1.12 14.75
CA VAL A 171 -2.07 -1.64 16.09
C VAL A 171 -3.53 -1.36 16.42
N ARG A 172 -4.24 -2.39 16.88
CA ARG A 172 -5.60 -2.32 17.40
C ARG A 172 -5.60 -2.62 18.88
N ILE A 173 -6.24 -1.78 19.67
CA ILE A 173 -6.30 -1.93 21.12
C ILE A 173 -7.75 -1.84 21.59
N LEU A 174 -8.16 -2.78 22.44
CA LEU A 174 -9.40 -2.73 23.20
C LEU A 174 -9.06 -2.46 24.66
N ASN A 175 -9.69 -1.43 25.23
CA ASN A 175 -9.57 -1.15 26.65
C ASN A 175 -10.71 -1.87 27.41
N LEU A 176 -10.34 -2.72 28.36
CA LEU A 176 -11.23 -3.61 29.10
C LEU A 176 -11.17 -3.36 30.62
N ASN A 177 -11.30 -2.11 31.05
CA ASN A 177 -11.29 -1.75 32.47
C ASN A 177 -10.08 -2.34 33.25
N GLY A 178 -8.89 -1.86 32.93
CA GLY A 178 -7.62 -2.27 33.56
C GLY A 178 -6.85 -3.36 32.79
N TYR A 179 -7.38 -3.78 31.64
CA TYR A 179 -6.67 -4.64 30.68
C TYR A 179 -6.69 -4.01 29.29
N LEU A 180 -5.57 -4.05 28.62
CA LEU A 180 -5.47 -3.75 27.20
C LEU A 180 -5.33 -5.06 26.44
N LEU A 181 -6.28 -5.35 25.57
CA LEU A 181 -6.23 -6.47 24.65
C LEU A 181 -5.99 -5.92 23.26
N GLY A 182 -5.07 -6.51 22.50
CA GLY A 182 -4.80 -5.98 21.18
C GLY A 182 -4.12 -6.96 20.23
N ALA A 183 -4.03 -6.49 18.99
CA ALA A 183 -3.30 -7.12 17.90
C ALA A 183 -2.44 -6.10 17.18
N TYR A 184 -1.38 -6.55 16.55
CA TYR A 184 -0.52 -5.73 15.73
C TYR A 184 -0.08 -6.49 14.48
N ILE A 185 0.15 -5.73 13.42
CA ILE A 185 0.60 -6.25 12.14
C ILE A 185 1.53 -5.23 11.48
N SER A 186 2.69 -5.66 11.01
CA SER A 186 3.59 -4.81 10.26
C SER A 186 3.03 -4.48 8.88
N THR A 187 3.34 -3.28 8.41
CA THR A 187 2.98 -2.88 7.04
C THR A 187 3.61 -3.80 5.99
N ASP A 188 4.80 -4.34 6.28
CA ASP A 188 5.47 -5.29 5.39
C ASP A 188 4.68 -6.61 5.27
N THR A 189 4.19 -7.16 6.40
CA THR A 189 3.34 -8.35 6.41
C THR A 189 2.04 -8.10 5.65
N LEU A 190 1.35 -6.99 5.92
CA LEU A 190 0.11 -6.63 5.23
C LEU A 190 0.31 -6.47 3.72
N LEU A 191 1.30 -5.68 3.31
CA LEU A 191 1.59 -5.46 1.90
C LEU A 191 2.09 -6.73 1.22
N GLY A 192 2.84 -7.57 1.93
CA GLY A 192 3.33 -8.87 1.44
C GLY A 192 2.23 -9.88 1.14
N THR A 193 1.08 -9.80 1.84
CA THR A 193 -0.08 -10.67 1.55
C THR A 193 -0.86 -10.26 0.30
N LEU A 194 -0.69 -9.03 -0.17
CA LEU A 194 -1.47 -8.48 -1.27
C LEU A 194 -0.76 -8.57 -2.62
N VAL A 195 0.57 -8.51 -2.62
CA VAL A 195 1.35 -8.36 -3.85
C VAL A 195 2.40 -9.45 -3.90
N ASP A 196 2.41 -10.21 -4.98
CA ASP A 196 3.64 -10.89 -5.42
C ASP A 196 4.61 -9.78 -5.90
N THR A 197 5.41 -9.25 -4.95
CA THR A 197 6.18 -8.00 -5.03
C THR A 197 7.31 -8.02 -6.09
N LYS A 198 7.29 -8.95 -7.00
CA LYS A 198 8.34 -9.14 -8.01
C LYS A 198 8.13 -8.35 -9.31
N THR A 199 7.03 -7.62 -9.46
CA THR A 199 6.87 -6.76 -10.63
C THR A 199 7.52 -5.41 -10.35
N GLN A 200 8.63 -5.11 -11.04
CA GLN A 200 9.33 -3.80 -10.98
C GLN A 200 8.45 -2.62 -11.45
N ASP A 201 7.24 -2.90 -11.90
CA ASP A 201 6.38 -1.97 -12.63
C ASP A 201 5.37 -1.26 -11.74
N SER A 202 5.16 -1.77 -10.52
CA SER A 202 4.20 -1.20 -9.57
C SER A 202 4.69 -1.30 -8.13
N LEU A 203 4.40 -0.27 -7.35
CA LEU A 203 4.75 -0.19 -5.93
C LEU A 203 3.49 0.08 -5.12
N LEU A 204 3.29 -0.69 -4.05
CA LEU A 204 2.15 -0.54 -3.14
C LEU A 204 2.62 0.07 -1.82
N TYR A 205 1.90 1.10 -1.37
CA TYR A 205 2.17 1.84 -0.14
C TYR A 205 0.88 2.10 0.64
N PHE A 206 1.02 2.32 1.95
CA PHE A 206 0.01 3.06 2.70
C PHE A 206 0.23 4.56 2.55
N SER A 207 -0.83 5.36 2.63
CA SER A 207 -0.74 6.82 2.56
C SER A 207 -1.60 7.46 3.64
N ASP A 208 -1.08 8.51 4.27
CA ASP A 208 -1.82 9.41 5.16
C ASP A 208 -2.32 10.67 4.44
N GLY A 209 -2.23 10.69 3.10
CA GLY A 209 -2.57 11.84 2.25
C GLY A 209 -1.39 12.75 1.93
N SER A 210 -0.29 12.69 2.68
CA SER A 210 0.92 13.51 2.47
C SER A 210 2.18 12.69 2.23
N LEU A 211 2.25 11.50 2.82
CA LEU A 211 3.38 10.58 2.73
C LEU A 211 2.94 9.22 2.22
N LEU A 212 3.82 8.59 1.45
CA LEU A 212 3.74 7.17 1.14
C LEU A 212 4.55 6.42 2.19
N LEU A 213 3.87 5.55 2.93
CA LEU A 213 4.38 4.87 4.12
C LEU A 213 4.56 3.38 3.83
N ARG A 214 5.77 2.90 3.88
CA ARG A 214 6.07 1.46 3.83
C ARG A 214 7.00 1.08 4.97
N THR A 215 8.16 1.71 5.02
CA THR A 215 9.08 1.68 6.16
C THR A 215 9.59 3.10 6.37
N PRO A 216 10.01 3.52 7.58
CA PRO A 216 10.52 4.88 7.81
C PRO A 216 11.68 5.28 6.90
N SER A 217 12.52 4.30 6.52
CA SER A 217 13.65 4.50 5.61
C SER A 217 13.26 4.61 4.13
N SER A 218 12.05 4.19 3.77
CA SER A 218 11.52 4.20 2.40
C SER A 218 10.29 5.08 2.23
N ASN A 219 10.06 6.00 3.17
CA ASN A 219 8.99 6.98 3.05
C ASN A 219 9.26 7.93 1.91
N VAL A 220 8.23 8.16 1.12
CA VAL A 220 8.27 9.09 0.00
C VAL A 220 7.28 10.22 0.25
N ARG A 221 7.76 11.46 0.24
CA ARG A 221 6.89 12.63 0.33
C ARG A 221 6.17 12.81 -1.00
N MET A 222 4.85 12.80 -0.96
CA MET A 222 4.05 13.15 -2.12
C MET A 222 4.01 14.67 -2.24
N GLU A 223 4.68 15.23 -3.24
CA GLU A 223 4.39 16.58 -3.69
C GLU A 223 3.01 16.60 -4.35
N ALA A 224 2.32 17.76 -4.30
CA ALA A 224 1.03 17.90 -4.96
C ALA A 224 1.05 17.33 -6.38
N PRO A 225 0.02 16.58 -6.81
CA PRO A 225 0.02 15.92 -8.10
C PRO A 225 0.25 16.96 -9.20
N ARG A 226 1.34 16.83 -9.94
CA ARG A 226 1.59 17.64 -11.12
C ARG A 226 0.71 17.10 -12.23
N LEU A 227 -0.39 17.78 -12.50
CA LEU A 227 -1.22 17.54 -13.69
C LEU A 227 -0.36 17.81 -14.95
N LYS A 228 0.53 16.89 -15.28
CA LYS A 228 1.23 16.90 -16.57
C LYS A 228 0.24 16.35 -17.60
N TRP A 229 -0.43 17.27 -18.33
CA TRP A 229 -1.16 17.08 -19.60
C TRP A 229 -1.92 15.74 -19.82
N ARG A 230 -2.17 14.96 -18.76
CA ARG A 230 -2.96 13.72 -18.76
C ARG A 230 -3.94 13.71 -17.59
N ARG A 231 -5.03 13.08 -17.82
CA ARG A 231 -6.24 13.05 -16.99
C ARG A 231 -6.05 12.45 -15.59
N TYR A 232 -4.87 11.83 -15.32
CA TYR A 232 -4.61 11.05 -14.11
C TYR A 232 -3.58 11.75 -13.22
N PRO A 233 -3.75 11.67 -11.88
CA PRO A 233 -2.76 12.19 -10.95
C PRO A 233 -1.42 11.47 -11.16
N SER A 234 -0.35 12.23 -11.32
CA SER A 234 0.99 11.71 -11.46
C SER A 234 1.93 12.43 -10.51
N TYR A 235 2.83 11.66 -9.91
CA TYR A 235 3.83 12.12 -8.98
C TYR A 235 5.22 11.93 -9.60
N ASP A 236 6.14 12.82 -9.27
CA ASP A 236 7.55 12.67 -9.62
C ASP A 236 8.29 12.19 -8.36
N ILE A 237 8.82 10.98 -8.40
CA ILE A 237 9.55 10.37 -7.32
C ILE A 237 10.93 10.00 -7.87
N ASP A 238 11.99 10.60 -7.32
CA ASP A 238 13.38 10.40 -7.73
C ASP A 238 13.59 10.60 -9.24
N GLY A 239 12.93 11.61 -9.84
CA GLY A 239 13.02 11.92 -11.27
C GLY A 239 12.24 10.95 -12.17
N THR A 240 11.51 10.01 -11.60
CA THR A 240 10.64 9.08 -12.32
C THR A 240 9.17 9.50 -12.14
N SER A 241 8.43 9.56 -13.24
CA SER A 241 7.00 9.89 -13.20
C SER A 241 6.17 8.64 -12.92
N TRP A 242 5.38 8.70 -11.83
CA TRP A 242 4.50 7.63 -11.38
C TRP A 242 3.05 8.07 -11.43
N MET A 243 2.18 7.25 -11.99
CA MET A 243 0.74 7.39 -11.87
C MET A 243 0.29 6.75 -10.56
N ALA A 244 -0.52 7.45 -9.77
CA ALA A 244 -1.02 6.94 -8.51
C ALA A 244 -2.53 6.68 -8.58
N VAL A 245 -2.94 5.56 -8.00
CA VAL A 245 -4.32 5.22 -7.70
C VAL A 245 -4.42 4.97 -6.20
N SER A 246 -5.39 5.58 -5.52
CA SER A 246 -5.53 5.48 -4.06
C SER A 246 -6.96 5.20 -3.66
N HIS A 247 -7.14 4.32 -2.66
CA HIS A 247 -8.42 4.03 -2.04
C HIS A 247 -8.31 4.11 -0.51
N GLU A 248 -9.29 4.75 0.12
CA GLU A 248 -9.38 4.85 1.58
C GLU A 248 -9.73 3.48 2.19
N LEU A 249 -9.06 3.12 3.28
CA LEU A 249 -9.39 1.96 4.09
C LEU A 249 -10.50 2.32 5.09
N LYS A 250 -11.35 1.37 5.43
CA LYS A 250 -12.48 1.60 6.36
C LYS A 250 -12.07 1.45 7.81
N GLU A 251 -11.18 0.53 8.08
CA GLU A 251 -10.78 0.14 9.44
C GLU A 251 -9.62 1.00 9.98
N THR A 252 -9.02 1.85 9.15
CA THR A 252 -7.88 2.71 9.51
C THR A 252 -8.03 4.08 8.84
N PRO A 253 -7.43 5.16 9.38
CA PRO A 253 -7.42 6.48 8.77
C PRO A 253 -6.46 6.58 7.56
N LEU A 254 -6.00 5.45 7.02
CA LEU A 254 -5.05 5.39 5.93
C LEU A 254 -5.75 5.07 4.61
N SER A 255 -5.10 5.43 3.52
CA SER A 255 -5.43 4.95 2.18
C SER A 255 -4.35 3.99 1.67
N LEU A 256 -4.77 3.05 0.83
CA LEU A 256 -3.88 2.18 0.08
C LEU A 256 -3.59 2.83 -1.26
N THR A 257 -2.32 3.01 -1.60
CA THR A 257 -1.88 3.70 -2.82
C THR A 257 -1.02 2.78 -3.68
N LEU A 258 -1.42 2.60 -4.92
CA LEU A 258 -0.67 1.89 -5.95
C LEU A 258 0.00 2.90 -6.88
N LEU A 259 1.31 2.82 -7.00
CA LEU A 259 2.12 3.59 -7.94
C LEU A 259 2.46 2.75 -9.16
N LEU A 260 2.26 3.30 -10.34
CA LEU A 260 2.55 2.67 -11.63
C LEU A 260 3.61 3.48 -12.36
N ASN A 261 4.68 2.84 -12.81
CA ASN A 261 5.76 3.49 -13.53
C ASN A 261 5.32 3.90 -14.93
N CYS A 262 5.18 5.20 -15.18
CA CYS A 262 4.76 5.72 -16.47
C CYS A 262 5.78 5.49 -17.60
N LEU A 263 7.07 5.37 -17.28
CA LEU A 263 8.14 5.21 -18.29
C LEU A 263 8.11 3.85 -18.98
N LEU A 264 7.75 2.79 -18.27
CA LEU A 264 7.68 1.43 -18.84
C LEU A 264 6.61 1.30 -19.93
N TYR A 265 5.58 2.12 -19.87
CA TYR A 265 4.49 2.15 -20.84
C TYR A 265 4.71 3.16 -21.97
N THR A 266 5.75 4.01 -21.87
CA THR A 266 6.11 5.00 -22.90
C THR A 266 7.31 4.61 -23.73
N SER A 267 8.09 3.62 -23.30
CA SER A 267 9.22 3.08 -24.06
C SER A 267 8.73 2.01 -25.04
N PRO A 268 9.14 2.00 -26.32
CA PRO A 268 8.88 0.88 -27.22
C PRO A 268 9.48 -0.38 -26.59
N SER A 269 8.67 -1.44 -26.53
CA SER A 269 9.07 -2.73 -25.96
C SER A 269 10.40 -3.18 -26.57
N PRO A 270 11.37 -3.68 -25.76
CA PRO A 270 12.60 -4.27 -26.30
C PRO A 270 12.37 -5.46 -27.26
N ARG A 271 11.14 -5.98 -27.32
CA ARG A 271 10.75 -7.04 -28.25
C ARG A 271 10.60 -6.56 -29.69
N ASP A 272 10.37 -5.27 -29.92
CA ASP A 272 10.22 -4.73 -31.28
C ASP A 272 11.58 -4.54 -31.98
N GLY A 273 12.69 -4.57 -31.24
CA GLY A 273 14.06 -4.51 -31.77
C GLY A 273 14.62 -5.84 -32.30
N LEU A 274 13.90 -6.97 -32.17
CA LEU A 274 14.36 -8.28 -32.64
C LEU A 274 13.73 -8.72 -33.98
N LEU A 275 12.94 -7.85 -34.61
CA LEU A 275 12.31 -8.10 -35.93
C LEU A 275 12.83 -7.14 -37.03
N SER A 276 13.97 -6.49 -36.79
CA SER A 276 14.65 -5.69 -37.83
C SER A 276 15.96 -6.38 -38.29
#